data_d9ac7647811b86d00506e4ab1af8a698
#
_entry.id   d9ac7647811b86d00506e4ab1af8a698
#
_cell.length_a   1.000
_cell.length_b   1.000
_cell.length_c   1.000
_cell.angle_alpha   90.00
_cell.angle_beta   90.00
_cell.angle_gamma   90.00
#
_symmetry.space_group_name_H-M   'P 1'
#
loop_
_entity.id
_entity.type
_entity.pdbx_description
1 polymer ?
#
loop_
_entity_poly.entity_id
_entity_poly.type
_entity_poly.pdbx_seq_one_letter_code
_entity_poly.pdbx_strand_id
1 'polypeptide(L)'
;VHGDVRRINLPPMEHKDVHAMIYDIMNDQQRKHYDETYDVDFSFALPGLARFRVNAFMQDRGSSAVMRTIPSRVLSLEELAAPKIFADFAMKPRGLVLVTGPTGSGKSTTLAAMLDHVNSNVQGHVLTVEDPIEFVHEPRKCVINQREVGPHTLSFSNALRAALREDPDVILVGELRDLETIRLALTAAETGHLVLGTLHTSSAAKTIDRMVDVFPAAEKEMVRAMLSESLVAVVSQSLLKRKDGTGRIAAHEIMVGTPAIRNLIRENK
;
A
#
# COMPACT_ATOMS: atom_id res chain seq x y z
N VAL A 1 7.24 22.07 -5.56
CA VAL A 1 8.58 21.50 -5.40
C VAL A 1 8.94 21.64 -3.93
N HIS A 2 9.26 20.57 -3.23
CA HIS A 2 9.57 20.56 -1.79
C HIS A 2 8.51 21.17 -0.85
N GLY A 3 7.24 21.10 -1.25
CA GLY A 3 6.11 21.69 -0.51
C GLY A 3 5.63 23.04 -1.04
N ASP A 4 6.37 23.67 -1.94
CA ASP A 4 6.00 24.97 -2.53
C ASP A 4 5.28 24.80 -3.87
N VAL A 5 4.22 25.57 -4.08
CA VAL A 5 3.59 25.72 -5.39
C VAL A 5 4.45 26.66 -6.25
N ARG A 6 4.87 26.18 -7.40
CA ARG A 6 5.62 26.99 -8.38
C ARG A 6 4.84 27.10 -9.68
N ARG A 7 4.71 28.32 -10.19
CA ARG A 7 4.19 28.54 -11.55
C ARG A 7 5.24 28.10 -12.58
N ILE A 8 4.78 27.44 -13.62
CA ILE A 8 5.57 27.26 -14.84
C ILE A 8 5.39 28.50 -15.73
N ASN A 9 6.41 28.84 -16.48
CA ASN A 9 6.39 30.02 -17.37
C ASN A 9 5.69 29.69 -18.70
N LEU A 10 4.39 29.42 -18.61
CA LEU A 10 3.50 29.15 -19.74
C LEU A 10 2.25 30.04 -19.60
N PRO A 11 1.61 30.42 -20.73
CA PRO A 11 0.32 31.11 -20.68
C PRO A 11 -0.72 30.32 -19.86
N PRO A 12 -1.65 31.01 -19.18
CA PRO A 12 -2.79 30.35 -18.56
C PRO A 12 -3.57 29.53 -19.63
N MET A 13 -3.93 28.32 -19.26
CA MET A 13 -4.75 27.45 -20.12
C MET A 13 -6.22 27.73 -19.90
N GLU A 14 -7.01 27.67 -20.95
CA GLU A 14 -8.46 27.78 -20.87
C GLU A 14 -9.08 26.41 -20.52
N HIS A 15 -10.32 26.44 -19.99
CA HIS A 15 -11.07 25.22 -19.67
C HIS A 15 -11.07 24.21 -20.82
N LYS A 16 -11.31 24.66 -22.05
CA LYS A 16 -11.38 23.79 -23.23
C LYS A 16 -10.10 23.00 -23.44
N ASP A 17 -8.94 23.65 -23.27
CA ASP A 17 -7.64 22.99 -23.49
C ASP A 17 -7.32 22.01 -22.36
N VAL A 18 -7.57 22.41 -21.12
CA VAL A 18 -7.38 21.52 -19.95
C VAL A 18 -8.28 20.31 -20.04
N HIS A 19 -9.55 20.50 -20.40
CA HIS A 19 -10.53 19.42 -20.58
C HIS A 19 -10.07 18.42 -21.65
N ALA A 20 -9.68 18.92 -22.82
CA ALA A 20 -9.17 18.05 -23.90
C ALA A 20 -7.95 17.23 -23.46
N MET A 21 -6.98 17.86 -22.79
CA MET A 21 -5.79 17.16 -22.29
C MET A 21 -6.12 16.08 -21.26
N ILE A 22 -7.07 16.33 -20.37
CA ILE A 22 -7.51 15.37 -19.35
C ILE A 22 -8.22 14.19 -20.02
N TYR A 23 -9.08 14.48 -20.99
CA TYR A 23 -9.81 13.46 -21.77
C TYR A 23 -8.88 12.56 -22.57
N ASP A 24 -7.80 13.10 -23.14
CA ASP A 24 -6.85 12.33 -23.95
C ASP A 24 -6.13 11.23 -23.16
N ILE A 25 -5.99 11.40 -21.85
CA ILE A 25 -5.35 10.41 -20.97
C ILE A 25 -6.34 9.48 -20.27
N MET A 26 -7.65 9.65 -20.48
CA MET A 26 -8.72 8.83 -19.92
C MET A 26 -9.18 7.76 -20.93
N ASN A 27 -9.53 6.58 -20.40
CA ASN A 27 -10.31 5.59 -21.14
C ASN A 27 -11.81 5.94 -21.14
N ASP A 28 -12.62 5.24 -21.94
CA ASP A 28 -14.04 5.56 -22.11
C ASP A 28 -14.87 5.42 -20.82
N GLN A 29 -14.53 4.47 -19.93
CA GLN A 29 -15.20 4.32 -18.64
C GLN A 29 -14.87 5.50 -17.69
N GLN A 30 -13.61 5.94 -17.68
CA GLN A 30 -13.17 7.08 -16.89
C GLN A 30 -13.79 8.38 -17.39
N ARG A 31 -13.88 8.57 -18.71
CA ARG A 31 -14.58 9.72 -19.33
C ARG A 31 -16.05 9.75 -18.91
N LYS A 32 -16.75 8.63 -19.06
CA LYS A 32 -18.16 8.51 -18.66
C LYS A 32 -18.32 8.82 -17.16
N HIS A 33 -17.48 8.26 -16.30
CA HIS A 33 -17.53 8.53 -14.87
C HIS A 33 -17.29 10.00 -14.55
N TYR A 34 -16.29 10.63 -15.18
CA TYR A 34 -15.99 12.05 -15.02
C TYR A 34 -17.15 12.94 -15.46
N ASP A 35 -17.84 12.62 -16.55
CA ASP A 35 -19.01 13.36 -17.04
C ASP A 35 -20.20 13.26 -16.08
N GLU A 36 -20.36 12.12 -15.41
CA GLU A 36 -21.46 11.87 -14.47
C GLU A 36 -21.20 12.44 -13.08
N THR A 37 -19.95 12.41 -12.61
CA THR A 37 -19.60 12.73 -11.20
C THR A 37 -18.76 13.99 -11.02
N TYR A 38 -18.21 14.53 -12.11
CA TYR A 38 -17.28 15.67 -12.13
C TYR A 38 -15.95 15.45 -11.36
N ASP A 39 -15.65 14.19 -11.03
CA ASP A 39 -14.43 13.78 -10.32
C ASP A 39 -14.04 12.34 -10.72
N VAL A 40 -12.76 12.10 -10.94
CA VAL A 40 -12.27 10.74 -11.21
C VAL A 40 -10.81 10.58 -10.80
N ASP A 41 -10.51 9.49 -10.09
CA ASP A 41 -9.16 9.03 -9.80
C ASP A 41 -8.76 7.92 -10.77
N PHE A 42 -7.57 8.02 -11.36
CA PHE A 42 -7.03 6.99 -12.23
C PHE A 42 -5.50 7.05 -12.28
N SER A 43 -4.90 6.04 -12.89
CA SER A 43 -3.47 6.05 -13.20
C SER A 43 -3.26 5.88 -14.70
N PHE A 44 -2.21 6.51 -15.23
CA PHE A 44 -1.77 6.28 -16.59
C PHE A 44 -0.24 6.28 -16.68
N ALA A 45 0.29 5.64 -17.73
CA ALA A 45 1.71 5.57 -17.98
C ALA A 45 2.06 6.26 -19.30
N LEU A 46 3.10 7.08 -19.28
CA LEU A 46 3.76 7.57 -20.48
C LEU A 46 4.99 6.68 -20.73
N PRO A 47 4.99 5.85 -21.79
CA PRO A 47 6.09 4.96 -22.10
C PRO A 47 7.43 5.71 -22.17
N GLY A 48 8.44 5.20 -21.48
CA GLY A 48 9.79 5.80 -21.44
C GLY A 48 9.92 7.03 -20.55
N LEU A 49 8.85 7.52 -19.91
CA LEU A 49 8.91 8.70 -19.04
C LEU A 49 8.54 8.37 -17.58
N ALA A 50 7.28 8.13 -17.30
CA ALA A 50 6.80 7.84 -15.95
C ALA A 50 5.37 7.30 -15.95
N ARG A 51 4.96 6.73 -14.81
CA ARG A 51 3.56 6.49 -14.46
C ARG A 51 3.06 7.61 -13.54
N PHE A 52 1.79 7.97 -13.69
CA PHE A 52 1.17 9.05 -12.92
C PHE A 52 -0.12 8.56 -12.28
N ARG A 53 -0.35 8.97 -11.03
CA ARG A 53 -1.68 8.98 -10.41
C ARG A 53 -2.30 10.33 -10.68
N VAL A 54 -3.52 10.35 -11.16
CA VAL A 54 -4.28 11.55 -11.52
C VAL A 54 -5.57 11.58 -10.73
N ASN A 55 -5.87 12.72 -10.11
CA ASN A 55 -7.20 13.10 -9.71
C ASN A 55 -7.63 14.25 -10.62
N ALA A 56 -8.64 14.00 -11.45
CA ALA A 56 -9.24 15.00 -12.31
C ALA A 56 -10.60 15.42 -11.75
N PHE A 57 -10.87 16.71 -11.69
CA PHE A 57 -12.05 17.27 -11.08
C PHE A 57 -12.53 18.53 -11.78
N MET A 58 -13.83 18.83 -11.64
CA MET A 58 -14.43 20.09 -12.08
C MET A 58 -14.37 21.12 -10.95
N GLN A 59 -14.05 22.36 -11.27
CA GLN A 59 -14.05 23.49 -10.34
C GLN A 59 -14.61 24.75 -11.05
N ASP A 60 -14.78 25.87 -10.34
CA ASP A 60 -15.41 27.10 -10.84
C ASP A 60 -14.87 27.60 -12.20
N ARG A 61 -13.57 27.45 -12.45
CA ARG A 61 -12.92 27.84 -13.70
C ARG A 61 -12.88 26.74 -14.76
N GLY A 62 -13.53 25.59 -14.51
CA GLY A 62 -13.58 24.44 -15.41
C GLY A 62 -12.75 23.24 -14.93
N SER A 63 -12.39 22.36 -15.86
CA SER A 63 -11.64 21.14 -15.57
C SER A 63 -10.26 21.43 -14.99
N SER A 64 -9.86 20.62 -14.02
CA SER A 64 -8.54 20.64 -13.40
C SER A 64 -8.07 19.23 -13.11
N ALA A 65 -6.76 19.05 -12.99
CA ALA A 65 -6.20 17.78 -12.57
C ALA A 65 -4.97 17.97 -11.67
N VAL A 66 -4.82 17.07 -10.71
CA VAL A 66 -3.60 16.92 -9.91
C VAL A 66 -2.93 15.62 -10.29
N MET A 67 -1.67 15.71 -10.74
CA MET A 67 -0.88 14.55 -11.16
C MET A 67 0.29 14.35 -10.21
N ARG A 68 0.49 13.11 -9.77
CA ARG A 68 1.65 12.69 -8.96
C ARG A 68 2.41 11.63 -9.72
N THR A 69 3.70 11.82 -9.88
CA THR A 69 4.57 10.79 -10.46
C THR A 69 4.65 9.59 -9.52
N ILE A 70 4.45 8.41 -10.08
CA ILE A 70 4.69 7.12 -9.42
C ILE A 70 6.15 6.76 -9.69
N PRO A 71 6.96 6.51 -8.65
CA PRO A 71 8.36 6.17 -8.81
C PRO A 71 8.54 4.94 -9.72
N SER A 72 9.43 5.03 -10.69
CA SER A 72 9.75 3.92 -11.60
C SER A 72 10.76 2.94 -11.01
N ARG A 73 11.38 3.28 -9.88
CA ARG A 73 12.40 2.46 -9.22
C ARG A 73 11.99 2.17 -7.78
N VAL A 74 12.04 0.90 -7.43
CA VAL A 74 11.97 0.45 -6.03
C VAL A 74 13.36 0.60 -5.41
N LEU A 75 13.42 1.23 -4.24
CA LEU A 75 14.66 1.32 -3.45
C LEU A 75 14.86 0.04 -2.64
N SER A 76 16.10 -0.41 -2.50
CA SER A 76 16.40 -1.55 -1.63
C SER A 76 16.28 -1.20 -0.15
N LEU A 77 16.23 -2.21 0.73
CA LEU A 77 16.22 -2.00 2.18
C LEU A 77 17.49 -1.27 2.66
N GLU A 78 18.64 -1.53 2.02
CA GLU A 78 19.91 -0.86 2.31
C GLU A 78 19.87 0.62 1.92
N GLU A 79 19.37 0.94 0.73
CA GLU A 79 19.21 2.31 0.25
C GLU A 79 18.27 3.13 1.13
N LEU A 80 17.26 2.50 1.72
CA LEU A 80 16.35 3.09 2.69
C LEU A 80 16.97 3.24 4.09
N ALA A 81 18.18 2.70 4.32
CA ALA A 81 18.77 2.56 5.65
C ALA A 81 17.80 1.85 6.64
N ALA A 82 17.04 0.89 6.14
CA ALA A 82 16.05 0.15 6.92
C ALA A 82 16.74 -0.76 7.96
N PRO A 83 16.14 -0.98 9.14
CA PRO A 83 16.64 -1.95 10.10
C PRO A 83 16.77 -3.34 9.47
N LYS A 84 17.87 -4.05 9.75
CA LYS A 84 18.17 -5.38 9.16
C LYS A 84 17.04 -6.40 9.37
N ILE A 85 16.32 -6.29 10.49
CA ILE A 85 15.20 -7.16 10.82
C ILE A 85 14.05 -7.13 9.78
N PHE A 86 13.98 -6.08 8.93
CA PHE A 86 12.96 -6.02 7.86
C PHE A 86 13.20 -7.08 6.80
N ALA A 87 14.46 -7.40 6.49
CA ALA A 87 14.80 -8.51 5.63
C ALA A 87 14.34 -9.85 6.26
N ASP A 88 14.55 -10.03 7.58
CA ASP A 88 14.10 -11.23 8.28
C ASP A 88 12.57 -11.36 8.28
N PHE A 89 11.84 -10.25 8.39
CA PHE A 89 10.37 -10.27 8.28
C PHE A 89 9.91 -10.61 6.88
N ALA A 90 10.55 -10.06 5.86
CA ALA A 90 10.23 -10.32 4.46
C ALA A 90 10.49 -11.77 4.03
N MET A 91 11.42 -12.45 4.71
CA MET A 91 11.80 -13.84 4.42
C MET A 91 11.05 -14.89 5.27
N LYS A 92 10.04 -14.48 6.04
CA LYS A 92 9.20 -15.43 6.77
C LYS A 92 8.36 -16.26 5.80
N PRO A 93 8.20 -17.57 6.05
CA PRO A 93 7.43 -18.44 5.16
C PRO A 93 5.92 -18.13 5.22
N ARG A 94 5.44 -17.57 6.33
CA ARG A 94 4.03 -17.20 6.55
C ARG A 94 3.88 -16.23 7.70
N GLY A 95 2.70 -15.65 7.81
CA GLY A 95 2.31 -14.76 8.90
C GLY A 95 1.96 -13.37 8.42
N LEU A 96 1.72 -12.45 9.33
CA LEU A 96 1.26 -11.09 9.06
C LEU A 96 2.32 -10.08 9.48
N VAL A 97 2.75 -9.26 8.54
CA VAL A 97 3.62 -8.09 8.77
C VAL A 97 2.83 -6.83 8.43
N LEU A 98 2.73 -5.91 9.36
CA LEU A 98 2.01 -4.65 9.20
C LEU A 98 2.96 -3.47 9.23
N VAL A 99 2.87 -2.60 8.23
CA VAL A 99 3.57 -1.31 8.21
C VAL A 99 2.53 -0.20 8.36
N THR A 100 2.66 0.60 9.42
CA THR A 100 1.65 1.59 9.82
C THR A 100 2.24 2.98 9.93
N GLY A 101 1.39 3.99 10.04
CA GLY A 101 1.79 5.37 10.15
C GLY A 101 0.90 6.31 9.32
N PRO A 102 1.04 7.62 9.47
CA PRO A 102 0.25 8.60 8.73
C PRO A 102 0.49 8.54 7.22
N THR A 103 -0.38 9.18 6.45
CA THR A 103 -0.18 9.35 5.01
C THR A 103 1.15 10.05 4.74
N GLY A 104 1.91 9.55 3.78
CA GLY A 104 3.23 10.09 3.43
C GLY A 104 4.36 9.70 4.39
N SER A 105 4.16 8.76 5.31
CA SER A 105 5.22 8.23 6.19
C SER A 105 6.16 7.22 5.51
N GLY A 106 5.91 6.86 4.24
CA GLY A 106 6.77 5.95 3.48
C GLY A 106 6.40 4.47 3.61
N LYS A 107 5.18 4.12 4.07
CA LYS A 107 4.72 2.73 4.22
C LYS A 107 4.89 1.91 2.94
N SER A 108 4.34 2.40 1.85
CA SER A 108 4.39 1.73 0.54
C SER A 108 5.84 1.57 0.04
N THR A 109 6.70 2.56 0.29
CA THR A 109 8.13 2.49 -0.04
C THR A 109 8.82 1.37 0.74
N THR A 110 8.52 1.25 2.03
CA THR A 110 9.09 0.19 2.89
C THR A 110 8.59 -1.19 2.46
N LEU A 111 7.28 -1.34 2.20
CA LEU A 111 6.72 -2.61 1.72
C LEU A 111 7.25 -2.98 0.33
N ALA A 112 7.38 -2.01 -0.57
CA ALA A 112 7.98 -2.24 -1.88
C ALA A 112 9.43 -2.74 -1.78
N ALA A 113 10.23 -2.17 -0.87
CA ALA A 113 11.59 -2.61 -0.62
C ALA A 113 11.65 -4.03 0.00
N MET A 114 10.74 -4.36 0.91
CA MET A 114 10.63 -5.72 1.47
C MET A 114 10.24 -6.73 0.38
N LEU A 115 9.29 -6.37 -0.47
CA LEU A 115 8.86 -7.21 -1.59
C LEU A 115 9.96 -7.37 -2.64
N ASP A 116 10.71 -6.31 -2.94
CA ASP A 116 11.90 -6.38 -3.83
C ASP A 116 12.98 -7.29 -3.25
N HIS A 117 13.15 -7.29 -1.92
CA HIS A 117 14.05 -8.20 -1.23
C HIS A 117 13.61 -9.66 -1.42
N VAL A 118 12.33 -9.99 -1.27
CA VAL A 118 11.78 -11.33 -1.57
C VAL A 118 12.04 -11.69 -3.03
N ASN A 119 11.63 -10.83 -3.97
CA ASN A 119 11.77 -11.03 -5.41
C ASN A 119 13.21 -11.27 -5.87
N SER A 120 14.18 -10.74 -5.12
CA SER A 120 15.61 -10.93 -5.43
C SER A 120 16.20 -12.20 -4.84
N ASN A 121 15.57 -12.79 -3.81
CA ASN A 121 16.18 -13.87 -3.03
C ASN A 121 15.41 -15.19 -3.09
N VAL A 122 14.11 -15.20 -3.34
CA VAL A 122 13.24 -16.39 -3.30
C VAL A 122 12.63 -16.65 -4.67
N GLN A 123 12.57 -17.92 -5.06
CA GLN A 123 11.70 -18.36 -6.16
C GLN A 123 10.31 -18.60 -5.60
N GLY A 124 9.32 -17.83 -6.06
CA GLY A 124 7.96 -17.93 -5.54
C GLY A 124 6.98 -17.07 -6.33
N HIS A 125 5.76 -17.03 -5.84
CA HIS A 125 4.67 -16.23 -6.41
C HIS A 125 4.28 -15.10 -5.45
N VAL A 126 4.37 -13.86 -5.93
CA VAL A 126 3.96 -12.65 -5.22
C VAL A 126 2.69 -12.10 -5.86
N LEU A 127 1.69 -11.87 -5.06
CA LEU A 127 0.47 -11.19 -5.49
C LEU A 127 0.29 -9.89 -4.72
N THR A 128 0.02 -8.79 -5.42
CA THR A 128 -0.33 -7.52 -4.77
C THR A 128 -1.75 -7.10 -5.11
N VAL A 129 -2.42 -6.48 -4.15
CA VAL A 129 -3.72 -5.81 -4.31
C VAL A 129 -3.58 -4.39 -3.79
N GLU A 130 -3.75 -3.40 -4.67
CA GLU A 130 -3.42 -2.00 -4.39
C GLU A 130 -4.50 -1.06 -4.94
N ASP A 131 -4.57 0.16 -4.39
CA ASP A 131 -5.53 1.20 -4.81
C ASP A 131 -4.93 2.61 -4.69
N PRO A 132 -4.21 3.08 -5.73
CA PRO A 132 -3.70 2.35 -6.91
C PRO A 132 -2.35 1.65 -6.65
N ILE A 133 -1.79 0.99 -7.68
CA ILE A 133 -0.41 0.48 -7.66
C ILE A 133 0.56 1.65 -7.51
N GLU A 134 1.34 1.67 -6.41
CA GLU A 134 2.32 2.73 -6.13
C GLU A 134 3.73 2.43 -6.65
N PHE A 135 4.08 1.16 -6.85
CA PHE A 135 5.35 0.73 -7.42
C PHE A 135 5.13 -0.43 -8.38
N VAL A 136 5.74 -0.36 -9.55
CA VAL A 136 5.75 -1.49 -10.48
C VAL A 136 6.99 -2.34 -10.20
N HIS A 137 6.77 -3.63 -9.93
CA HIS A 137 7.82 -4.57 -9.63
C HIS A 137 8.18 -5.38 -10.88
N GLU A 138 9.43 -5.29 -11.31
CA GLU A 138 9.95 -6.15 -12.37
C GLU A 138 10.22 -7.56 -11.81
N PRO A 139 9.64 -8.63 -12.39
CA PRO A 139 9.91 -10.00 -11.97
C PRO A 139 11.40 -10.34 -12.08
N ARG A 140 11.97 -10.96 -11.02
CA ARG A 140 13.34 -11.45 -11.00
C ARG A 140 13.35 -12.96 -10.73
N LYS A 141 13.30 -13.34 -9.44
CA LYS A 141 13.16 -14.76 -9.04
C LYS A 141 11.71 -15.15 -8.80
N CYS A 142 10.84 -14.17 -8.48
CA CYS A 142 9.42 -14.41 -8.30
C CYS A 142 8.62 -14.14 -9.57
N VAL A 143 7.50 -14.87 -9.72
CA VAL A 143 6.36 -14.40 -10.52
C VAL A 143 5.66 -13.32 -9.72
N ILE A 144 5.36 -12.17 -10.33
CA ILE A 144 4.69 -11.06 -9.66
C ILE A 144 3.41 -10.68 -10.40
N ASN A 145 2.28 -10.79 -9.71
CA ASN A 145 0.98 -10.38 -10.20
C ASN A 145 0.48 -9.20 -9.38
N GLN A 146 0.39 -8.01 -10.00
CA GLN A 146 -0.09 -6.79 -9.35
C GLN A 146 -1.51 -6.49 -9.83
N ARG A 147 -2.44 -6.38 -8.88
CA ARG A 147 -3.86 -6.09 -9.15
C ARG A 147 -4.24 -4.74 -8.55
N GLU A 148 -4.73 -3.84 -9.39
CA GLU A 148 -5.24 -2.53 -8.98
C GLU A 148 -6.76 -2.60 -8.85
N VAL A 149 -7.32 -2.05 -7.77
CA VAL A 149 -8.77 -1.92 -7.59
C VAL A 149 -9.33 -0.98 -8.66
N GLY A 150 -10.45 -1.35 -9.25
CA GLY A 150 -11.03 -0.70 -10.41
C GLY A 150 -10.61 -1.36 -11.72
N PRO A 151 -9.39 -1.17 -12.20
CA PRO A 151 -8.94 -1.76 -13.47
C PRO A 151 -8.85 -3.29 -13.49
N HIS A 152 -8.43 -3.92 -12.38
CA HIS A 152 -8.11 -5.35 -12.37
C HIS A 152 -8.94 -6.17 -11.38
N THR A 153 -9.63 -5.53 -10.47
CA THR A 153 -10.51 -6.16 -9.47
C THR A 153 -11.54 -5.16 -8.95
N LEU A 154 -12.70 -5.64 -8.52
CA LEU A 154 -13.76 -4.77 -8.02
C LEU A 154 -13.51 -4.27 -6.58
N SER A 155 -12.74 -5.02 -5.78
CA SER A 155 -12.45 -4.67 -4.39
C SER A 155 -11.24 -5.45 -3.86
N PHE A 156 -10.67 -5.01 -2.73
CA PHE A 156 -9.64 -5.75 -2.00
C PHE A 156 -10.13 -7.15 -1.60
N SER A 157 -11.34 -7.26 -1.07
CA SER A 157 -11.91 -8.54 -0.62
C SER A 157 -12.12 -9.51 -1.78
N ASN A 158 -12.58 -9.05 -2.94
CA ASN A 158 -12.72 -9.91 -4.13
C ASN A 158 -11.36 -10.45 -4.60
N ALA A 159 -10.35 -9.59 -4.64
CA ALA A 159 -9.00 -9.99 -5.03
C ALA A 159 -8.39 -10.99 -4.03
N LEU A 160 -8.53 -10.76 -2.73
CA LEU A 160 -8.01 -11.66 -1.69
C LEU A 160 -8.71 -13.02 -1.68
N ARG A 161 -10.03 -13.07 -1.92
CA ARG A 161 -10.72 -14.37 -2.09
C ARG A 161 -10.19 -15.16 -3.29
N ALA A 162 -9.86 -14.48 -4.38
CA ALA A 162 -9.25 -15.12 -5.54
C ALA A 162 -7.82 -15.57 -5.22
N ALA A 163 -7.03 -14.72 -4.56
CA ALA A 163 -5.66 -14.97 -4.18
C ALA A 163 -5.46 -16.29 -3.44
N LEU A 164 -6.37 -16.64 -2.51
CA LEU A 164 -6.33 -17.92 -1.79
C LEU A 164 -6.44 -19.18 -2.70
N ARG A 165 -6.72 -19.02 -3.98
CA ARG A 165 -6.80 -20.10 -4.99
C ARG A 165 -5.73 -19.94 -6.08
N GLU A 166 -4.89 -18.92 -5.99
CA GLU A 166 -3.84 -18.59 -6.95
C GLU A 166 -2.45 -19.04 -6.49
N ASP A 167 -2.39 -19.72 -5.32
CA ASP A 167 -1.18 -20.29 -4.69
C ASP A 167 -0.01 -19.28 -4.56
N PRO A 168 -0.23 -18.08 -4.01
CA PRO A 168 0.84 -17.14 -3.77
C PRO A 168 1.62 -17.48 -2.50
N ASP A 169 2.93 -17.29 -2.51
CA ASP A 169 3.77 -17.35 -1.30
C ASP A 169 3.66 -16.06 -0.48
N VAL A 170 3.57 -14.92 -1.17
CA VAL A 170 3.49 -13.58 -0.55
C VAL A 170 2.32 -12.80 -1.13
N ILE A 171 1.52 -12.22 -0.24
CA ILE A 171 0.40 -11.35 -0.58
C ILE A 171 0.64 -9.95 0.00
N LEU A 172 0.71 -8.92 -0.84
CA LEU A 172 0.72 -7.53 -0.39
C LEU A 172 -0.68 -6.95 -0.52
N VAL A 173 -1.21 -6.43 0.60
CA VAL A 173 -2.49 -5.72 0.66
C VAL A 173 -2.20 -4.25 0.91
N GLY A 174 -2.45 -3.41 -0.07
CA GLY A 174 -2.12 -1.99 -0.05
C GLY A 174 -2.66 -1.29 1.19
N GLU A 175 -3.90 -1.60 1.60
CA GLU A 175 -4.49 -1.09 2.84
C GLU A 175 -5.56 -2.03 3.42
N LEU A 176 -5.52 -2.22 4.73
CA LEU A 176 -6.50 -2.99 5.52
C LEU A 176 -7.53 -2.03 6.16
N ARG A 177 -8.61 -1.72 5.45
CA ARG A 177 -9.61 -0.73 5.87
C ARG A 177 -10.86 -1.32 6.51
N ASP A 178 -11.36 -2.41 5.95
CA ASP A 178 -12.65 -2.99 6.27
C ASP A 178 -12.52 -4.38 6.89
N LEU A 179 -13.57 -4.79 7.57
CA LEU A 179 -13.67 -6.04 8.29
C LEU A 179 -13.38 -7.25 7.39
N GLU A 180 -13.94 -7.26 6.18
CA GLU A 180 -13.83 -8.41 5.29
C GLU A 180 -12.39 -8.57 4.75
N THR A 181 -11.76 -7.47 4.36
CA THR A 181 -10.36 -7.44 3.92
C THR A 181 -9.43 -7.89 5.04
N ILE A 182 -9.65 -7.42 6.29
CA ILE A 182 -8.85 -7.82 7.44
C ILE A 182 -9.03 -9.31 7.74
N ARG A 183 -10.27 -9.82 7.71
CA ARG A 183 -10.56 -11.25 7.92
C ARG A 183 -9.83 -12.13 6.91
N LEU A 184 -9.89 -11.79 5.64
CA LEU A 184 -9.24 -12.54 4.57
C LEU A 184 -7.72 -12.51 4.70
N ALA A 185 -7.14 -11.35 5.06
CA ALA A 185 -5.71 -11.20 5.30
C ALA A 185 -5.24 -12.07 6.48
N LEU A 186 -5.99 -12.10 7.58
CA LEU A 186 -5.71 -12.97 8.72
C LEU A 186 -5.81 -14.46 8.33
N THR A 187 -6.84 -14.83 7.61
CA THR A 187 -7.02 -16.20 7.11
C THR A 187 -5.84 -16.61 6.21
N ALA A 188 -5.43 -15.77 5.28
CA ALA A 188 -4.27 -16.03 4.44
C ALA A 188 -2.98 -16.23 5.25
N ALA A 189 -2.75 -15.36 6.25
CA ALA A 189 -1.57 -15.46 7.12
C ALA A 189 -1.55 -16.73 7.97
N GLU A 190 -2.72 -17.24 8.41
CA GLU A 190 -2.84 -18.52 9.13
C GLU A 190 -2.66 -19.72 8.22
N THR A 191 -3.17 -19.66 6.99
CA THR A 191 -3.21 -20.79 6.05
C THR A 191 -1.93 -20.99 5.23
N GLY A 192 -0.84 -20.25 5.53
CA GLY A 192 0.46 -20.55 4.97
C GLY A 192 1.11 -19.43 4.15
N HIS A 193 0.46 -18.28 3.98
CA HIS A 193 0.97 -17.16 3.19
C HIS A 193 1.66 -16.11 4.05
N LEU A 194 2.70 -15.47 3.53
CA LEU A 194 3.21 -14.23 4.10
C LEU A 194 2.36 -13.05 3.62
N VAL A 195 1.67 -12.39 4.54
CA VAL A 195 0.83 -11.23 4.24
C VAL A 195 1.53 -9.96 4.70
N LEU A 196 1.74 -9.05 3.77
CA LEU A 196 2.26 -7.70 4.01
C LEU A 196 1.11 -6.70 3.87
N GLY A 197 0.85 -5.86 4.86
CA GLY A 197 -0.28 -4.92 4.80
C GLY A 197 -0.01 -3.58 5.43
N THR A 198 -0.85 -2.58 5.12
CA THR A 198 -0.78 -1.26 5.76
C THR A 198 -2.03 -0.90 6.54
N LEU A 199 -1.83 -0.06 7.57
CA LEU A 199 -2.88 0.68 8.27
C LEU A 199 -2.42 2.11 8.55
N HIS A 200 -3.36 2.99 8.94
CA HIS A 200 -3.10 4.40 9.28
C HIS A 200 -3.07 4.67 10.78
N THR A 201 -2.53 3.74 11.57
CA THR A 201 -2.37 3.89 13.01
C THR A 201 -1.03 4.52 13.37
N SER A 202 -0.95 5.18 14.52
CA SER A 202 0.22 5.94 14.96
C SER A 202 1.17 5.19 15.90
N SER A 203 0.84 3.93 16.25
CA SER A 203 1.71 3.07 17.07
C SER A 203 1.40 1.60 16.83
N ALA A 204 2.31 0.72 17.20
CA ALA A 204 2.16 -0.72 17.03
C ALA A 204 1.00 -1.27 17.89
N ALA A 205 0.88 -0.85 19.15
CA ALA A 205 -0.22 -1.28 20.03
C ALA A 205 -1.59 -0.87 19.47
N LYS A 206 -1.76 0.41 19.08
CA LYS A 206 -3.01 0.90 18.45
C LYS A 206 -3.36 0.18 17.16
N THR A 207 -2.39 -0.42 16.49
CA THR A 207 -2.64 -1.22 15.28
C THR A 207 -3.39 -2.49 15.63
N ILE A 208 -3.01 -3.16 16.71
CA ILE A 208 -3.72 -4.36 17.19
C ILE A 208 -5.14 -4.01 17.58
N ASP A 209 -5.33 -2.95 18.39
CA ASP A 209 -6.65 -2.47 18.77
C ASP A 209 -7.52 -2.19 17.54
N ARG A 210 -6.97 -1.46 16.56
CA ARG A 210 -7.69 -1.10 15.34
C ARG A 210 -8.12 -2.32 14.54
N MET A 211 -7.27 -3.35 14.43
CA MET A 211 -7.60 -4.59 13.73
C MET A 211 -8.72 -5.37 14.43
N VAL A 212 -8.73 -5.37 15.76
CA VAL A 212 -9.77 -6.05 16.53
C VAL A 212 -11.06 -5.24 16.56
N ASP A 213 -10.99 -3.91 16.63
CA ASP A 213 -12.16 -3.06 16.85
C ASP A 213 -13.12 -2.95 15.67
N VAL A 214 -12.69 -3.28 14.46
CA VAL A 214 -13.60 -3.34 13.29
C VAL A 214 -14.57 -4.53 13.37
N PHE A 215 -14.31 -5.51 14.24
CA PHE A 215 -15.14 -6.71 14.37
C PHE A 215 -16.24 -6.55 15.43
N PRO A 216 -17.39 -7.21 15.22
CA PRO A 216 -18.42 -7.32 16.26
C PRO A 216 -17.86 -7.89 17.56
N ALA A 217 -18.45 -7.51 18.69
CA ALA A 217 -17.99 -7.94 20.02
C ALA A 217 -17.86 -9.48 20.16
N ALA A 218 -18.80 -10.21 19.57
CA ALA A 218 -18.81 -11.69 19.60
C ALA A 218 -17.63 -12.35 18.86
N GLU A 219 -16.95 -11.62 17.97
CA GLU A 219 -15.85 -12.15 17.15
C GLU A 219 -14.47 -11.68 17.64
N LYS A 220 -14.41 -10.67 18.51
CA LYS A 220 -13.14 -10.04 18.92
C LYS A 220 -12.17 -11.04 19.56
N GLU A 221 -12.65 -11.97 20.35
CA GLU A 221 -11.80 -13.00 20.98
C GLU A 221 -11.16 -13.91 19.93
N MET A 222 -11.94 -14.37 18.96
CA MET A 222 -11.43 -15.17 17.84
C MET A 222 -10.39 -14.40 17.03
N VAL A 223 -10.64 -13.12 16.71
CA VAL A 223 -9.71 -12.27 15.96
C VAL A 223 -8.40 -12.06 16.72
N ARG A 224 -8.44 -11.87 18.04
CA ARG A 224 -7.23 -11.82 18.88
C ARG A 224 -6.44 -13.11 18.83
N ALA A 225 -7.12 -14.26 18.86
CA ALA A 225 -6.48 -15.55 18.72
C ALA A 225 -5.78 -15.67 17.37
N MET A 226 -6.47 -15.35 16.26
CA MET A 226 -5.89 -15.35 14.91
C MET A 226 -4.68 -14.42 14.80
N LEU A 227 -4.80 -13.19 15.31
CA LEU A 227 -3.67 -12.23 15.35
C LEU A 227 -2.50 -12.76 16.16
N SER A 228 -2.77 -13.34 17.34
CA SER A 228 -1.72 -13.88 18.20
C SER A 228 -0.92 -15.00 17.55
N GLU A 229 -1.53 -15.81 16.69
CA GLU A 229 -0.85 -16.90 15.98
C GLU A 229 -0.14 -16.42 14.72
N SER A 230 -0.75 -15.50 13.96
CA SER A 230 -0.25 -15.08 12.64
C SER A 230 0.72 -13.91 12.69
N LEU A 231 0.70 -13.05 13.73
CA LEU A 231 1.49 -11.82 13.76
C LEU A 231 3.00 -12.11 13.80
N VAL A 232 3.70 -11.60 12.78
CA VAL A 232 5.16 -11.56 12.71
C VAL A 232 5.68 -10.25 13.31
N ALA A 233 5.18 -9.11 12.82
CA ALA A 233 5.60 -7.79 13.29
C ALA A 233 4.58 -6.70 12.95
N VAL A 234 4.62 -5.63 13.75
CA VAL A 234 4.05 -4.32 13.39
C VAL A 234 5.18 -3.29 13.39
N VAL A 235 5.31 -2.56 12.29
CA VAL A 235 6.27 -1.46 12.12
C VAL A 235 5.49 -0.17 11.99
N SER A 236 5.49 0.66 13.03
CA SER A 236 4.91 2.01 12.97
C SER A 236 5.99 3.00 12.54
N GLN A 237 5.72 3.75 11.46
CA GLN A 237 6.72 4.53 10.74
C GLN A 237 6.34 6.00 10.64
N SER A 238 7.32 6.88 10.86
CA SER A 238 7.23 8.31 10.62
C SER A 238 8.45 8.81 9.85
N LEU A 239 8.28 9.79 8.95
CA LEU A 239 9.38 10.40 8.23
C LEU A 239 9.80 11.72 8.88
N LEU A 240 11.07 11.82 9.22
CA LEU A 240 11.72 13.01 9.78
C LEU A 240 12.61 13.67 8.73
N LYS A 241 12.70 15.00 8.76
CA LYS A 241 13.67 15.73 7.93
C LYS A 241 15.08 15.45 8.41
N ARG A 242 16.00 15.19 7.49
CA ARG A 242 17.42 15.06 7.82
C ARG A 242 18.01 16.41 8.23
N LYS A 243 18.99 16.41 9.16
CA LYS A 243 19.68 17.64 9.60
C LYS A 243 20.36 18.41 8.50
N ASP A 244 20.87 17.69 7.49
CA ASP A 244 21.55 18.26 6.32
C ASP A 244 20.59 18.88 5.28
N GLY A 245 19.27 18.79 5.51
CA GLY A 245 18.26 19.29 4.58
C GLY A 245 18.08 18.45 3.31
N THR A 246 18.82 17.35 3.13
CA THR A 246 18.86 16.56 1.90
C THR A 246 17.88 15.38 1.92
N GLY A 247 16.63 15.60 2.27
CA GLY A 247 15.62 14.56 2.25
C GLY A 247 15.08 14.17 3.62
N ARG A 248 14.57 12.93 3.73
CA ARG A 248 13.92 12.41 4.94
C ARG A 248 14.51 11.06 5.33
N ILE A 249 14.39 10.72 6.60
CA ILE A 249 14.74 9.41 7.16
C ILE A 249 13.55 8.87 7.95
N ALA A 250 13.34 7.56 7.88
CA ALA A 250 12.27 6.93 8.64
C ALA A 250 12.70 6.65 10.09
N ALA A 251 11.84 7.00 11.03
CA ALA A 251 11.88 6.53 12.40
C ALA A 251 10.85 5.42 12.58
N HIS A 252 11.22 4.36 13.28
CA HIS A 252 10.40 3.16 13.42
C HIS A 252 10.17 2.81 14.89
N GLU A 253 8.93 2.46 15.21
CA GLU A 253 8.56 1.66 16.37
C GLU A 253 8.29 0.24 15.86
N ILE A 254 9.00 -0.77 16.39
CA ILE A 254 8.92 -2.14 15.89
C ILE A 254 8.43 -3.05 17.01
N MET A 255 7.26 -3.64 16.84
CA MET A 255 6.73 -4.69 17.70
C MET A 255 6.89 -6.04 17.01
N VAL A 256 7.63 -6.93 17.60
CA VAL A 256 7.86 -8.29 17.09
C VAL A 256 6.90 -9.26 17.77
N GLY A 257 6.29 -10.15 17.00
CA GLY A 257 5.36 -11.17 17.46
C GLY A 257 6.03 -12.29 18.27
N THR A 258 6.69 -11.89 19.38
CA THR A 258 7.28 -12.82 20.35
C THR A 258 6.18 -13.58 21.12
N PRO A 259 6.48 -14.74 21.75
CA PRO A 259 5.51 -15.44 22.59
C PRO A 259 4.86 -14.55 23.66
N ALA A 260 5.62 -13.62 24.24
CA ALA A 260 5.10 -12.66 25.22
C ALA A 260 4.08 -11.69 24.60
N ILE A 261 4.40 -11.08 23.47
CA ILE A 261 3.49 -10.17 22.74
C ILE A 261 2.22 -10.93 22.29
N ARG A 262 2.38 -12.14 21.76
CA ARG A 262 1.25 -12.98 21.34
C ARG A 262 0.32 -13.28 22.51
N ASN A 263 0.86 -13.55 23.69
CA ASN A 263 0.06 -13.77 24.89
C ASN A 263 -0.69 -12.50 25.33
N LEU A 264 -0.03 -11.34 25.33
CA LEU A 264 -0.68 -10.05 25.64
C LEU A 264 -1.84 -9.74 24.68
N ILE A 265 -1.66 -9.98 23.37
CA ILE A 265 -2.73 -9.82 22.38
C ILE A 265 -3.92 -10.72 22.69
N ARG A 266 -3.67 -12.00 23.03
CA ARG A 266 -4.71 -12.98 23.37
C ARG A 266 -5.48 -12.59 24.62
N GLU A 267 -4.78 -12.10 25.63
CA GLU A 267 -5.34 -11.67 26.91
C GLU A 267 -5.94 -10.25 26.90
N ASN A 268 -5.86 -9.54 25.79
CA ASN A 268 -6.32 -8.15 25.65
C ASN A 268 -5.64 -7.19 26.64
N LYS A 269 -4.32 -7.30 26.77
CA LYS A 269 -3.48 -6.48 27.64
C LYS A 269 -2.51 -5.61 26.86
#